data_06fad32935c41e8df9d833a1cbca7e34
#
_entry.id   06fad32935c41e8df9d833a1cbca7e34
#
_cell.length_a   1.000
_cell.length_b   1.000
_cell.length_c   1.000
_cell.angle_alpha   90.00
_cell.angle_beta   90.00
_cell.angle_gamma   90.00
#
_symmetry.space_group_name_H-M   'P 1'
#
loop_
_entity.id
_entity.type
_entity.pdbx_description
1 polymer ?
#
loop_
_entity_poly.entity_id
_entity_poly.type
_entity_poly.pdbx_seq_one_letter_code
_entity_poly.pdbx_strand_id
1 'polypeptide(L)'
;MIINRSFPSSLSNKERFCSLKSLVLLVVIAILATSNSYAQASFESIDGLRYLIDSDAKTATLTANVGEKYSGDIVVPEKVKASDGVEYPVTAFGDNAFDNCRELNSITIPSSVTSLGKGCFSSCWGLTTITIPSSITSLSENCFMNCI
;
A
#
# COMPACT_ATOMS: atom_id res chain seq x y z
N MET A 1 -56.16 42.75 -23.15
CA MET A 1 -55.83 42.85 -21.72
C MET A 1 -54.42 42.22 -21.52
N ILE A 2 -53.40 43.09 -21.52
CA ILE A 2 -51.99 42.62 -21.47
C ILE A 2 -51.53 42.71 -20.03
N ILE A 3 -51.22 41.57 -19.43
CA ILE A 3 -50.67 41.50 -18.05
C ILE A 3 -49.16 41.55 -18.15
N ASN A 4 -48.62 42.72 -17.89
CA ASN A 4 -47.18 42.97 -17.81
C ASN A 4 -46.71 42.56 -16.40
N ARG A 5 -46.07 41.40 -16.26
CA ARG A 5 -45.39 41.01 -15.00
C ARG A 5 -43.95 41.49 -15.05
N SER A 6 -43.71 42.61 -14.40
CA SER A 6 -42.37 43.10 -14.11
C SER A 6 -41.68 42.15 -13.16
N PHE A 7 -40.56 41.54 -13.57
CA PHE A 7 -39.64 40.87 -12.68
C PHE A 7 -38.81 41.91 -11.89
N PRO A 8 -38.63 41.77 -10.60
CA PRO A 8 -37.76 42.66 -9.84
C PRO A 8 -36.30 42.41 -10.19
N SER A 9 -35.68 43.37 -10.82
CA SER A 9 -34.25 43.43 -11.10
C SER A 9 -33.49 43.96 -9.88
N SER A 10 -33.33 43.14 -8.83
CA SER A 10 -32.41 43.50 -7.76
C SER A 10 -31.99 42.28 -6.92
N LEU A 11 -31.27 41.38 -7.55
CA LEU A 11 -30.38 40.49 -6.79
C LEU A 11 -28.96 41.03 -6.99
N SER A 12 -28.34 41.52 -5.91
CA SER A 12 -27.01 42.08 -5.95
C SER A 12 -26.00 41.00 -6.40
N ASN A 13 -25.00 41.42 -7.15
CA ASN A 13 -23.90 40.54 -7.62
C ASN A 13 -23.23 39.74 -6.48
N LYS A 14 -23.39 40.21 -5.23
CA LYS A 14 -22.83 39.56 -4.04
C LYS A 14 -23.55 38.26 -3.67
N GLU A 15 -24.86 38.16 -3.92
CA GLU A 15 -25.65 36.95 -3.62
C GLU A 15 -25.47 35.86 -4.67
N ARG A 16 -25.24 36.24 -5.94
CA ARG A 16 -24.93 35.31 -7.02
C ARG A 16 -23.59 34.61 -6.80
N PHE A 17 -22.58 35.33 -6.28
CA PHE A 17 -21.27 34.74 -5.97
C PHE A 17 -21.29 33.79 -4.75
N CYS A 18 -22.15 34.08 -3.78
CA CYS A 18 -22.27 33.19 -2.58
C CYS A 18 -22.92 31.87 -2.94
N SER A 19 -23.93 31.85 -3.79
CA SER A 19 -24.59 30.62 -4.25
C SER A 19 -23.70 29.76 -5.14
N LEU A 20 -22.88 30.36 -5.99
CA LEU A 20 -21.95 29.62 -6.86
C LEU A 20 -20.81 28.98 -6.07
N LYS A 21 -20.27 29.67 -5.06
CA LYS A 21 -19.25 29.14 -4.17
C LYS A 21 -19.78 27.98 -3.32
N SER A 22 -21.01 28.07 -2.85
CA SER A 22 -21.67 27.00 -2.10
C SER A 22 -21.92 25.76 -2.97
N LEU A 23 -22.34 25.97 -4.23
CA LEU A 23 -22.56 24.87 -5.17
C LEU A 23 -21.25 24.18 -5.57
N VAL A 24 -20.18 24.96 -5.82
CA VAL A 24 -18.85 24.42 -6.13
C VAL A 24 -18.29 23.67 -4.93
N LEU A 25 -18.47 24.16 -3.71
CA LEU A 25 -18.02 23.48 -2.49
C LEU A 25 -18.76 22.16 -2.28
N LEU A 26 -20.09 22.11 -2.53
CA LEU A 26 -20.88 20.88 -2.45
C LEU A 26 -20.47 19.86 -3.52
N VAL A 27 -20.15 20.29 -4.74
CA VAL A 27 -19.65 19.42 -5.81
C VAL A 27 -18.26 18.89 -5.47
N VAL A 28 -17.36 19.71 -4.92
CA VAL A 28 -16.03 19.29 -4.48
C VAL A 28 -16.13 18.29 -3.33
N ILE A 29 -17.01 18.51 -2.36
CA ILE A 29 -17.26 17.57 -1.26
C ILE A 29 -17.86 16.27 -1.78
N ALA A 30 -18.77 16.32 -2.75
CA ALA A 30 -19.35 15.13 -3.37
C ALA A 30 -18.30 14.34 -4.18
N ILE A 31 -17.39 15.01 -4.89
CA ILE A 31 -16.29 14.37 -5.62
C ILE A 31 -15.31 13.75 -4.63
N LEU A 32 -14.99 14.40 -3.51
CA LEU A 32 -14.16 13.84 -2.45
C LEU A 32 -14.84 12.66 -1.73
N ALA A 33 -16.16 12.66 -1.59
CA ALA A 33 -16.91 11.56 -1.00
C ALA A 33 -17.06 10.36 -1.94
N THR A 34 -17.04 10.55 -3.26
CA THR A 34 -17.10 9.46 -4.24
C THR A 34 -15.73 8.90 -4.61
N SER A 35 -14.63 9.62 -4.32
CA SER A 35 -13.27 9.12 -4.54
C SER A 35 -12.78 8.16 -3.44
N ASN A 36 -13.57 7.91 -2.41
CA ASN A 36 -13.20 7.03 -1.29
C ASN A 36 -13.54 5.55 -1.53
N SER A 37 -13.78 5.14 -2.77
CA SER A 37 -14.15 3.76 -3.11
C SER A 37 -13.17 3.06 -4.05
N TYR A 38 -11.97 3.59 -4.22
CA TYR A 38 -10.89 2.83 -4.82
C TYR A 38 -10.03 2.27 -3.70
N ALA A 39 -10.05 0.94 -3.56
CA ALA A 39 -9.08 0.20 -2.76
C ALA A 39 -7.68 0.78 -3.02
N GLN A 40 -7.15 1.52 -2.06
CA GLN A 40 -5.85 2.17 -2.23
C GLN A 40 -4.80 1.26 -1.62
N ALA A 41 -4.32 0.33 -2.44
CA ALA A 41 -3.06 -0.29 -2.13
C ALA A 41 -1.95 0.74 -2.37
N SER A 42 -1.25 1.13 -1.33
CA SER A 42 -0.15 2.08 -1.39
C SER A 42 1.17 1.39 -1.08
N PHE A 43 2.24 1.81 -1.79
CA PHE A 43 3.59 1.36 -1.44
C PHE A 43 4.22 2.32 -0.43
N GLU A 44 4.68 1.77 0.69
CA GLU A 44 5.36 2.53 1.73
C GLU A 44 6.71 1.90 2.08
N SER A 45 7.71 2.73 2.37
CA SER A 45 8.98 2.27 2.92
C SER A 45 9.00 2.56 4.42
N ILE A 46 9.09 1.49 5.22
CA ILE A 46 9.08 1.54 6.68
C ILE A 46 10.31 0.79 7.18
N ASP A 47 11.16 1.46 7.95
CA ASP A 47 12.41 0.90 8.50
C ASP A 47 13.31 0.26 7.43
N GLY A 48 13.38 0.85 6.24
CA GLY A 48 14.19 0.36 5.12
C GLY A 48 13.58 -0.80 4.32
N LEU A 49 12.43 -1.29 4.71
CA LEU A 49 11.68 -2.33 4.00
C LEU A 49 10.47 -1.72 3.27
N ARG A 50 10.19 -2.22 2.08
CA ARG A 50 9.10 -1.72 1.25
C ARG A 50 7.88 -2.63 1.35
N TYR A 51 6.74 -2.03 1.65
CA TYR A 51 5.48 -2.73 1.83
C TYR A 51 4.42 -2.22 0.86
N LEU A 52 3.59 -3.13 0.38
CA LEU A 52 2.30 -2.83 -0.22
C LEU A 52 1.26 -2.88 0.90
N ILE A 53 0.71 -1.74 1.25
CA ILE A 53 -0.35 -1.62 2.25
C ILE A 53 -1.70 -1.74 1.56
N ASP A 54 -2.49 -2.72 1.97
CA ASP A 54 -3.87 -2.90 1.53
C ASP A 54 -4.81 -2.46 2.66
N SER A 55 -5.39 -1.28 2.51
CA SER A 55 -6.27 -0.69 3.52
C SER A 55 -7.62 -1.39 3.61
N ASP A 56 -8.06 -2.07 2.55
CA ASP A 56 -9.32 -2.82 2.54
C ASP A 56 -9.16 -4.19 3.18
N ALA A 57 -8.15 -4.94 2.77
CA ALA A 57 -7.81 -6.24 3.37
C ALA A 57 -7.20 -6.10 4.77
N LYS A 58 -6.78 -4.90 5.18
CA LYS A 58 -6.09 -4.63 6.44
C LYS A 58 -4.81 -5.43 6.59
N THR A 59 -4.01 -5.53 5.53
CA THR A 59 -2.76 -6.31 5.50
C THR A 59 -1.62 -5.52 4.87
N ALA A 60 -0.38 -5.92 5.18
CA ALA A 60 0.83 -5.47 4.53
C ALA A 60 1.53 -6.65 3.85
N THR A 61 1.99 -6.45 2.62
CA THR A 61 2.82 -7.40 1.87
C THR A 61 4.19 -6.82 1.67
N LEU A 62 5.25 -7.49 2.13
CA LEU A 62 6.62 -7.06 1.89
C LEU A 62 6.96 -7.28 0.41
N THR A 63 7.55 -6.27 -0.24
CA THR A 63 7.85 -6.28 -1.66
C THR A 63 9.31 -5.94 -1.94
N ALA A 64 9.76 -6.19 -3.16
CA ALA A 64 11.09 -5.78 -3.59
C ALA A 64 11.30 -4.26 -3.44
N ASN A 65 12.49 -3.87 -3.00
CA ASN A 65 12.85 -2.46 -2.96
C ASN A 65 13.11 -1.91 -4.37
N VAL A 66 12.87 -0.63 -4.55
CA VAL A 66 13.13 0.07 -5.81
C VAL A 66 14.52 0.70 -5.75
N GLY A 67 15.41 0.25 -6.62
CA GLY A 67 16.78 0.71 -6.70
C GLY A 67 17.76 -0.22 -6.01
N GLU A 68 17.92 -0.13 -4.71
CA GLU A 68 18.87 -0.95 -3.96
C GLU A 68 18.29 -2.29 -3.52
N LYS A 69 19.10 -3.34 -3.55
CA LYS A 69 18.71 -4.66 -3.06
C LYS A 69 18.83 -4.71 -1.54
N TYR A 70 17.99 -5.51 -0.93
CA TYR A 70 18.10 -5.79 0.50
C TYR A 70 19.40 -6.51 0.83
N SER A 71 20.04 -6.14 1.94
CA SER A 71 21.34 -6.66 2.36
C SER A 71 21.44 -6.81 3.87
N GLY A 72 22.42 -7.58 4.35
CA GLY A 72 22.70 -7.77 5.77
C GLY A 72 21.70 -8.69 6.46
N ASP A 73 21.45 -8.41 7.73
CA ASP A 73 20.55 -9.17 8.58
C ASP A 73 19.21 -8.44 8.70
N ILE A 74 18.13 -9.08 8.27
CA ILE A 74 16.81 -8.48 8.24
C ILE A 74 15.88 -9.18 9.23
N VAL A 75 15.23 -8.38 10.07
CA VAL A 75 14.13 -8.83 10.93
C VAL A 75 12.84 -8.18 10.44
N VAL A 76 11.95 -8.98 9.87
CA VAL A 76 10.64 -8.48 9.43
C VAL A 76 9.70 -8.47 10.63
N PRO A 77 9.06 -7.33 10.95
CA PRO A 77 8.14 -7.24 12.08
C PRO A 77 6.81 -7.95 11.77
N GLU A 78 6.08 -8.37 12.81
CA GLU A 78 4.72 -8.93 12.62
C GLU A 78 3.71 -7.91 12.10
N LYS A 79 3.93 -6.62 12.43
CA LYS A 79 3.07 -5.51 12.03
C LYS A 79 3.90 -4.30 11.65
N VAL A 80 3.39 -3.50 10.75
CA VAL A 80 3.98 -2.21 10.37
C VAL A 80 2.96 -1.09 10.56
N LYS A 81 3.42 0.07 10.99
CA LYS A 81 2.59 1.25 11.12
C LYS A 81 2.72 2.09 9.87
N ALA A 82 1.66 2.19 9.08
CA ALA A 82 1.61 2.95 7.85
C ALA A 82 1.46 4.46 8.10
N SER A 83 1.59 5.24 7.03
CA SER A 83 1.49 6.71 7.06
C SER A 83 0.13 7.22 7.52
N ASP A 84 -0.93 6.41 7.38
CA ASP A 84 -2.27 6.70 7.90
C ASP A 84 -2.39 6.53 9.44
N GLY A 85 -1.31 6.08 10.09
CA GLY A 85 -1.24 5.83 11.53
C GLY A 85 -1.82 4.48 11.97
N VAL A 86 -2.32 3.65 11.04
CA VAL A 86 -2.88 2.32 11.30
C VAL A 86 -1.78 1.27 11.29
N GLU A 87 -1.91 0.25 12.13
CA GLU A 87 -1.03 -0.93 12.12
C GLU A 87 -1.61 -2.03 11.22
N TYR A 88 -0.77 -2.53 10.33
CA TYR A 88 -1.09 -3.60 9.39
C TYR A 88 -0.25 -4.83 9.67
N PRO A 89 -0.83 -6.02 9.89
CA PRO A 89 -0.07 -7.25 10.00
C PRO A 89 0.62 -7.55 8.66
N VAL A 90 1.90 -7.97 8.74
CA VAL A 90 2.65 -8.45 7.57
C VAL A 90 2.25 -9.89 7.33
N THR A 91 1.48 -10.15 6.27
CA THR A 91 0.88 -11.47 6.02
C THR A 91 1.50 -12.22 4.85
N ALA A 92 2.25 -11.52 4.01
CA ALA A 92 2.86 -12.12 2.83
C ALA A 92 4.18 -11.44 2.44
N PHE A 93 5.05 -12.18 1.78
CA PHE A 93 6.11 -11.63 0.95
C PHE A 93 5.69 -11.75 -0.51
N GLY A 94 5.78 -10.67 -1.26
CA GLY A 94 5.39 -10.62 -2.67
C GLY A 94 6.34 -11.36 -3.59
N ASP A 95 5.97 -11.46 -4.86
CA ASP A 95 6.82 -12.06 -5.87
C ASP A 95 8.14 -11.30 -5.99
N ASN A 96 9.25 -12.08 -6.04
CA ASN A 96 10.60 -11.56 -6.15
C ASN A 96 11.00 -10.55 -5.05
N ALA A 97 10.37 -10.60 -3.87
CA ALA A 97 10.58 -9.63 -2.80
C ALA A 97 12.07 -9.47 -2.44
N PHE A 98 12.81 -10.56 -2.40
CA PHE A 98 14.26 -10.60 -2.15
C PHE A 98 15.05 -11.15 -3.34
N ASP A 99 14.49 -11.15 -4.55
CA ASP A 99 15.21 -11.63 -5.73
C ASP A 99 16.53 -10.91 -5.94
N ASN A 100 17.60 -11.69 -6.14
CA ASN A 100 18.96 -11.20 -6.38
C ASN A 100 19.53 -10.35 -5.21
N CYS A 101 19.07 -10.59 -3.98
CA CYS A 101 19.63 -10.01 -2.76
C CYS A 101 20.88 -10.79 -2.34
N ARG A 102 21.99 -10.59 -3.07
CA ARG A 102 23.23 -11.37 -2.94
C ARG A 102 23.96 -11.15 -1.62
N GLU A 103 23.73 -10.01 -0.98
CA GLU A 103 24.34 -9.61 0.29
C GLU A 103 23.39 -9.75 1.48
N LEU A 104 22.24 -10.43 1.27
CA LEU A 104 21.33 -10.80 2.36
C LEU A 104 21.94 -11.96 3.14
N ASN A 105 22.33 -11.74 4.40
CA ASN A 105 22.98 -12.74 5.23
C ASN A 105 21.96 -13.62 5.98
N SER A 106 20.98 -12.96 6.60
CA SER A 106 19.91 -13.65 7.32
C SER A 106 18.58 -12.91 7.23
N ILE A 107 17.50 -13.65 7.40
CA ILE A 107 16.16 -13.06 7.49
C ILE A 107 15.33 -13.82 8.53
N THR A 108 14.66 -13.04 9.39
CA THR A 108 13.65 -13.56 10.30
C THR A 108 12.26 -13.28 9.72
N ILE A 109 11.53 -14.38 9.45
CA ILE A 109 10.15 -14.31 8.93
C ILE A 109 9.20 -14.45 10.12
N PRO A 110 8.31 -13.47 10.38
CA PRO A 110 7.38 -13.53 11.50
C PRO A 110 6.28 -14.56 11.26
N SER A 111 5.67 -15.05 12.36
CA SER A 111 4.59 -16.04 12.31
C SER A 111 3.30 -15.52 11.66
N SER A 112 3.15 -14.22 11.53
CA SER A 112 2.04 -13.57 10.80
C SER A 112 2.09 -13.81 9.29
N VAL A 113 3.26 -14.13 8.72
CA VAL A 113 3.43 -14.42 7.29
C VAL A 113 2.93 -15.83 6.98
N THR A 114 2.00 -15.92 6.03
CA THR A 114 1.36 -17.16 5.60
C THR A 114 1.72 -17.59 4.19
N SER A 115 2.34 -16.68 3.40
CA SER A 115 2.72 -16.97 2.02
C SER A 115 4.00 -16.26 1.59
N LEU A 116 4.78 -16.97 0.76
CA LEU A 116 5.93 -16.43 0.04
C LEU A 116 5.62 -16.45 -1.45
N GLY A 117 5.83 -15.33 -2.13
CA GLY A 117 5.59 -15.20 -3.55
C GLY A 117 6.59 -15.98 -4.42
N LYS A 118 6.33 -16.01 -5.71
CA LYS A 118 7.20 -16.61 -6.73
C LYS A 118 8.60 -16.00 -6.68
N GLY A 119 9.65 -16.83 -6.72
CA GLY A 119 11.03 -16.34 -6.75
C GLY A 119 11.41 -15.46 -5.56
N CYS A 120 10.69 -15.55 -4.44
CA CYS A 120 10.82 -14.61 -3.32
C CYS A 120 12.26 -14.43 -2.86
N PHE A 121 13.04 -15.51 -2.78
CA PHE A 121 14.45 -15.53 -2.40
C PHE A 121 15.35 -16.01 -3.54
N SER A 122 14.92 -15.89 -4.79
CA SER A 122 15.73 -16.32 -5.93
C SER A 122 17.09 -15.60 -5.94
N SER A 123 18.18 -16.35 -6.19
CA SER A 123 19.54 -15.81 -6.30
C SER A 123 20.05 -15.04 -5.05
N CYS A 124 19.59 -15.41 -3.88
CA CYS A 124 20.10 -14.91 -2.59
C CYS A 124 21.36 -15.69 -2.19
N TRP A 125 22.50 -15.37 -2.75
CA TRP A 125 23.75 -16.13 -2.56
C TRP A 125 24.37 -15.98 -1.17
N GLY A 126 24.10 -14.88 -0.48
CA GLY A 126 24.56 -14.64 0.88
C GLY A 126 23.72 -15.38 1.95
N LEU A 127 22.51 -15.81 1.60
CA LEU A 127 21.56 -16.39 2.53
C LEU A 127 21.89 -17.87 2.78
N THR A 128 22.66 -18.16 3.81
CA THR A 128 23.11 -19.52 4.13
C THR A 128 22.08 -20.31 4.94
N THR A 129 21.26 -19.63 5.72
CA THR A 129 20.23 -20.27 6.55
C THR A 129 18.96 -19.40 6.60
N ILE A 130 17.82 -20.06 6.62
CA ILE A 130 16.52 -19.42 6.77
C ILE A 130 15.59 -20.33 7.59
N THR A 131 14.85 -19.76 8.52
CA THR A 131 13.80 -20.48 9.24
C THR A 131 12.45 -20.13 8.64
N ILE A 132 11.76 -21.14 8.12
CA ILE A 132 10.40 -20.99 7.59
C ILE A 132 9.42 -21.26 8.74
N PRO A 133 8.58 -20.31 9.13
CA PRO A 133 7.59 -20.52 10.19
C PRO A 133 6.50 -21.50 9.74
N SER A 134 5.90 -22.22 10.69
CA SER A 134 4.85 -23.21 10.43
C SER A 134 3.56 -22.63 9.84
N SER A 135 3.41 -21.30 9.87
CA SER A 135 2.32 -20.58 9.20
C SER A 135 2.39 -20.66 7.67
N ILE A 136 3.58 -20.94 7.13
CA ILE A 136 3.78 -21.13 5.68
C ILE A 136 3.67 -22.62 5.37
N THR A 137 2.57 -23.02 4.75
CA THR A 137 2.27 -24.43 4.46
C THR A 137 2.70 -24.90 3.08
N SER A 138 3.04 -23.97 2.18
CA SER A 138 3.51 -24.26 0.84
C SER A 138 4.48 -23.18 0.35
N LEU A 139 5.40 -23.57 -0.51
CA LEU A 139 6.34 -22.67 -1.17
C LEU A 139 5.91 -22.47 -2.62
N SER A 140 5.96 -21.23 -3.07
CA SER A 140 5.70 -20.88 -4.48
C SER A 140 6.86 -21.31 -5.37
N GLU A 141 6.62 -21.33 -6.68
CA GLU A 141 7.64 -21.73 -7.68
C GLU A 141 8.91 -20.88 -7.56
N ASN A 142 10.04 -21.51 -7.71
CA ASN A 142 11.36 -20.88 -7.74
C ASN A 142 11.71 -20.05 -6.48
N CYS A 143 11.00 -20.27 -5.36
CA CYS A 143 11.15 -19.45 -4.16
C CYS A 143 12.60 -19.33 -3.69
N PHE A 144 13.39 -20.40 -3.83
CA PHE A 144 14.82 -20.48 -3.46
C PHE A 144 15.71 -20.87 -4.64
N MET A 145 15.33 -20.50 -5.85
CA MET A 145 16.12 -20.84 -7.04
C MET A 145 17.49 -20.16 -6.98
N ASN A 146 18.55 -20.90 -7.29
CA ASN A 146 19.94 -20.42 -7.28
C ASN A 146 20.43 -19.86 -5.93
N CYS A 147 19.87 -20.28 -4.82
CA CYS A 147 20.48 -20.10 -3.49
C CYS A 147 21.53 -21.19 -3.30
N ILE A 148 22.82 -20.84 -3.32
CA ILE A 148 23.96 -21.78 -3.24
C ILE A 148 24.79 -21.44 -2.03
#